data_41616f9ee0ea3a32bed8daad7e05bfd1
#
_entry.id   41616f9ee0ea3a32bed8daad7e05bfd1
#
_cell.length_a   1.000
_cell.length_b   1.000
_cell.length_c   1.000
_cell.angle_alpha   90.00
_cell.angle_beta   90.00
_cell.angle_gamma   90.00
#
_symmetry.space_group_name_H-M   'P 1'
#
loop_
_entity.id
_entity.type
_entity.pdbx_description
1 polymer ?
#
loop_
_entity_poly.entity_id
_entity_poly.type
_entity_poly.pdbx_seq_one_letter_code
_entity_poly.pdbx_strand_id
1 'polypeptide(L)'
;MIPSLTALRQRVLAVLGGISMYRLVFFALVALAVVALGFSFTGLVVPSAAEILASFAVLAIVISAVDAAAQRILRLPWRVESSLVTALILLFVMQPSLTAGGLLGNALAGALASLSKYLIAWRGRHVLNPAAFGAAVVTVLGLGSRSSWWVGTPVLAVAVAVLGLLVLWRIEKVRIVMVFLLVVVGVSVVRQAVLAQSAGTEVAIADAVAFAVVHTPYLFLGAFMLSEPLTQPPRRWQQFSVAALVGVLAGWPIPIGDLFTLGQERALLVGNLLAFAFALRGSVRLVLEKRRMVTPTAQELTFRTKGRLSFLPGQYLELDVPHHRPDARGTRREFSIVSAPADLPILRIAYKNGDQKHPSSYKRALAAAEPGAVLAVTGTWGDFLLPRGGAPTLMVAAGIGVTPFVSQLRQMQSLGVQRDVVLVYVAAEAAELAFRDELQATGVRAVVFTRDEPADLAENWTWAQGVRLDAAGLERVVPDIAARHAFISGPPRLIADLAPALQKARSLTTDAFAGY
;
A
#
# COMPACT_ATOMS: atom_id res chain seq x y z
N MET A 1 6.54 -31.72 17.61
CA MET A 1 5.97 -31.64 16.24
C MET A 1 6.20 -30.23 15.73
N ILE A 2 7.17 -30.04 14.83
CA ILE A 2 7.47 -28.73 14.23
C ILE A 2 6.30 -28.42 13.29
N PRO A 3 5.59 -27.30 13.47
CA PRO A 3 4.53 -26.92 12.55
C PRO A 3 5.12 -26.79 11.14
N SER A 4 4.43 -27.31 10.13
CA SER A 4 4.88 -27.17 8.75
C SER A 4 5.09 -25.69 8.42
N LEU A 5 6.08 -25.34 7.60
CA LEU A 5 6.39 -23.96 7.17
C LEU A 5 5.14 -23.22 6.66
N THR A 6 4.21 -23.97 6.08
CA THR A 6 2.89 -23.46 5.63
C THR A 6 1.98 -23.06 6.80
N ALA A 7 1.93 -23.85 7.88
CA ALA A 7 1.14 -23.50 9.07
C ALA A 7 1.71 -22.31 9.83
N LEU A 8 3.03 -22.18 9.91
CA LEU A 8 3.71 -21.03 10.49
C LEU A 8 3.41 -19.76 9.67
N ARG A 9 3.53 -19.85 8.34
CA ARG A 9 3.19 -18.76 7.42
C ARG A 9 1.74 -18.29 7.58
N GLN A 10 0.79 -19.23 7.66
CA GLN A 10 -0.62 -18.90 7.85
C GLN A 10 -0.90 -18.22 9.19
N ARG A 11 -0.26 -18.67 10.27
CA ARG A 11 -0.35 -18.01 11.59
C ARG A 11 0.21 -16.59 11.57
N VAL A 12 1.38 -16.41 10.97
CA VAL A 12 2.00 -15.07 10.82
C VAL A 12 1.09 -14.15 10.02
N LEU A 13 0.54 -14.61 8.90
CA LEU A 13 -0.38 -13.81 8.07
C LEU A 13 -1.70 -13.50 8.81
N ALA A 14 -2.22 -14.42 9.62
CA ALA A 14 -3.44 -14.17 10.41
C ALA A 14 -3.19 -13.13 11.50
N VAL A 15 -2.05 -13.19 12.21
CA VAL A 15 -1.67 -12.19 13.22
C VAL A 15 -1.41 -10.83 12.58
N LEU A 16 -0.64 -10.79 11.49
CA LEU A 16 -0.36 -9.54 10.76
C LEU A 16 -1.62 -8.93 10.14
N GLY A 17 -2.59 -9.76 9.74
CA GLY A 17 -3.89 -9.31 9.23
C GLY A 17 -4.72 -8.55 10.27
N GLY A 18 -4.58 -8.88 11.56
CA GLY A 18 -5.27 -8.21 12.67
C GLY A 18 -4.64 -6.87 13.10
N ILE A 19 -3.41 -6.57 12.67
CA ILE A 19 -2.67 -5.35 13.06
C ILE A 19 -2.78 -4.32 11.94
N SER A 20 -3.11 -3.07 12.29
CA SER A 20 -3.08 -1.97 11.32
C SER A 20 -1.66 -1.75 10.80
N MET A 21 -1.52 -1.32 9.54
CA MET A 21 -0.22 -1.05 8.92
C MET A 21 0.63 -0.08 9.75
N TYR A 22 0.03 1.00 10.25
CA TYR A 22 0.74 1.99 11.07
C TYR A 22 1.27 1.41 12.38
N ARG A 23 0.50 0.54 13.03
CA ARG A 23 0.96 -0.17 14.25
C ARG A 23 2.08 -1.13 13.96
N LEU A 24 2.02 -1.85 12.84
CA LEU A 24 3.09 -2.76 12.45
C LEU A 24 4.41 -2.00 12.21
N VAL A 25 4.35 -0.90 11.44
CA VAL A 25 5.53 -0.03 11.21
C VAL A 25 6.05 0.54 12.54
N PHE A 26 5.15 1.00 13.41
CA PHE A 26 5.52 1.51 14.73
C PHE A 26 6.25 0.44 15.57
N PHE A 27 5.69 -0.76 15.68
CA PHE A 27 6.33 -1.84 16.45
C PHE A 27 7.65 -2.30 15.83
N ALA A 28 7.75 -2.35 14.50
CA ALA A 28 9.00 -2.67 13.82
C ALA A 28 10.09 -1.62 14.11
N LEU A 29 9.75 -0.33 14.04
CA LEU A 29 10.69 0.75 14.36
C LEU A 29 11.07 0.79 15.84
N VAL A 30 10.13 0.51 16.75
CA VAL A 30 10.43 0.36 18.19
C VAL A 30 11.36 -0.81 18.44
N ALA A 31 11.09 -1.96 17.83
CA ALA A 31 11.98 -3.13 17.93
C ALA A 31 13.39 -2.81 17.43
N LEU A 32 13.49 -2.10 16.28
CA LEU A 32 14.78 -1.65 15.75
C LEU A 32 15.49 -0.69 16.71
N ALA A 33 14.75 0.24 17.34
CA ALA A 33 15.31 1.18 18.31
C ALA A 33 15.83 0.45 19.58
N VAL A 34 15.11 -0.57 20.04
CA VAL A 34 15.57 -1.40 21.17
C VAL A 34 16.83 -2.18 20.81
N VAL A 35 16.90 -2.76 19.61
CA VAL A 35 18.12 -3.44 19.12
C VAL A 35 19.28 -2.46 19.02
N ALA A 36 19.06 -1.27 18.45
CA ALA A 36 20.09 -0.24 18.33
C ALA A 36 20.58 0.24 19.71
N LEU A 37 19.66 0.42 20.66
CA LEU A 37 19.99 0.76 22.03
C LEU A 37 20.84 -0.33 22.71
N GLY A 38 20.51 -1.61 22.49
CA GLY A 38 21.31 -2.74 22.98
C GLY A 38 22.74 -2.72 22.42
N PHE A 39 22.91 -2.50 21.12
CA PHE A 39 24.24 -2.37 20.50
C PHE A 39 24.99 -1.11 20.93
N SER A 40 24.29 -0.06 21.31
CA SER A 40 24.92 1.15 21.86
C SER A 40 25.66 0.89 23.17
N PHE A 41 25.12 0.05 24.05
CA PHE A 41 25.82 -0.34 25.31
C PHE A 41 27.07 -1.15 25.06
N THR A 42 27.20 -1.84 23.93
CA THR A 42 28.39 -2.60 23.54
C THR A 42 29.38 -1.80 22.69
N GLY A 43 29.07 -0.54 22.37
CA GLY A 43 29.88 0.32 21.51
C GLY A 43 29.89 -0.07 20.02
N LEU A 44 28.99 -0.97 19.60
CA LEU A 44 28.89 -1.44 18.21
C LEU A 44 28.19 -0.45 17.28
N VAL A 45 27.48 0.52 17.82
CA VAL A 45 26.91 1.66 17.08
C VAL A 45 27.51 2.95 17.61
N VAL A 46 27.70 3.94 16.73
CA VAL A 46 28.35 5.21 17.06
C VAL A 46 27.59 6.03 18.11
N PRO A 47 26.24 6.22 18.01
CA PRO A 47 25.52 6.99 19.03
C PRO A 47 25.48 6.23 20.38
N SER A 48 25.77 6.94 21.46
CA SER A 48 25.59 6.43 22.81
C SER A 48 24.11 6.26 23.16
N ALA A 49 23.83 5.40 24.15
CA ALA A 49 22.46 5.18 24.63
C ALA A 49 21.78 6.49 25.09
N ALA A 50 22.54 7.36 25.75
CA ALA A 50 22.04 8.65 26.21
C ALA A 50 21.69 9.59 25.04
N GLU A 51 22.50 9.63 23.97
CA GLU A 51 22.21 10.40 22.76
C GLU A 51 20.97 9.90 22.04
N ILE A 52 20.81 8.56 21.90
CA ILE A 52 19.64 7.92 21.31
C ILE A 52 18.38 8.30 22.08
N LEU A 53 18.41 8.12 23.41
CA LEU A 53 17.25 8.38 24.27
C LEU A 53 16.88 9.85 24.32
N ALA A 54 17.86 10.77 24.48
CA ALA A 54 17.62 12.21 24.50
C ALA A 54 17.06 12.71 23.17
N SER A 55 17.66 12.30 22.04
CA SER A 55 17.18 12.68 20.71
C SER A 55 15.79 12.14 20.43
N PHE A 56 15.50 10.89 20.81
CA PHE A 56 14.15 10.33 20.67
C PHE A 56 13.12 11.07 21.51
N ALA A 57 13.45 11.39 22.77
CA ALA A 57 12.53 12.13 23.65
C ALA A 57 12.18 13.51 23.06
N VAL A 58 13.19 14.27 22.58
CA VAL A 58 12.97 15.57 21.95
C VAL A 58 12.11 15.45 20.69
N LEU A 59 12.44 14.51 19.79
CA LEU A 59 11.67 14.27 18.57
C LEU A 59 10.23 13.88 18.88
N ALA A 60 10.02 12.93 19.81
CA ALA A 60 8.70 12.45 20.18
C ALA A 60 7.84 13.57 20.79
N ILE A 61 8.40 14.36 21.70
CA ILE A 61 7.69 15.47 22.35
C ILE A 61 7.33 16.56 21.32
N VAL A 62 8.32 17.03 20.54
CA VAL A 62 8.10 18.14 19.60
C VAL A 62 7.11 17.74 18.49
N ILE A 63 7.29 16.58 17.87
CA ILE A 63 6.39 16.11 16.80
C ILE A 63 4.97 15.91 17.34
N SER A 64 4.83 15.28 18.52
CA SER A 64 3.51 15.07 19.12
C SER A 64 2.82 16.39 19.49
N ALA A 65 3.57 17.36 20.01
CA ALA A 65 3.03 18.68 20.34
C ALA A 65 2.58 19.47 19.10
N VAL A 66 3.42 19.49 18.04
CA VAL A 66 3.09 20.18 16.78
C VAL A 66 1.93 19.49 16.06
N ASP A 67 1.93 18.15 15.99
CA ASP A 67 0.81 17.38 15.41
C ASP A 67 -0.48 17.60 16.20
N ALA A 68 -0.45 17.59 17.54
CA ALA A 68 -1.61 17.85 18.38
C ALA A 68 -2.18 19.26 18.17
N ALA A 69 -1.31 20.27 18.11
CA ALA A 69 -1.71 21.65 17.84
C ALA A 69 -2.34 21.78 16.45
N ALA A 70 -1.69 21.26 15.41
CA ALA A 70 -2.19 21.30 14.04
C ALA A 70 -3.52 20.57 13.89
N GLN A 71 -3.65 19.38 14.47
CA GLN A 71 -4.89 18.58 14.44
C GLN A 71 -6.03 19.26 15.19
N ARG A 72 -5.74 19.94 16.31
CA ARG A 72 -6.74 20.72 17.07
C ARG A 72 -7.22 21.94 16.27
N ILE A 73 -6.31 22.69 15.65
CA ILE A 73 -6.62 23.87 14.82
C ILE A 73 -7.44 23.46 13.60
N LEU A 74 -7.04 22.38 12.92
CA LEU A 74 -7.69 21.88 11.71
C LEU A 74 -8.90 20.96 12.00
N ARG A 75 -9.24 20.75 13.27
CA ARG A 75 -10.33 19.86 13.74
C ARG A 75 -10.21 18.44 13.18
N LEU A 76 -8.98 17.94 13.08
CA LEU A 76 -8.68 16.58 12.64
C LEU A 76 -8.63 15.61 13.83
N PRO A 77 -8.85 14.31 13.62
CA PRO A 77 -8.72 13.32 14.68
C PRO A 77 -7.26 13.17 15.12
N TRP A 78 -7.04 13.01 16.41
CA TRP A 78 -5.71 12.81 16.98
C TRP A 78 -5.14 11.43 16.62
N ARG A 79 -3.95 11.41 16.06
CA ARG A 79 -3.25 10.20 15.56
C ARG A 79 -1.83 10.12 16.13
N VAL A 80 -1.71 9.67 17.36
CA VAL A 80 -0.41 9.55 18.06
C VAL A 80 0.55 8.62 17.33
N GLU A 81 0.06 7.50 16.78
CA GLU A 81 0.91 6.53 16.08
C GLU A 81 1.67 7.17 14.90
N SER A 82 1.04 8.08 14.14
CA SER A 82 1.70 8.77 13.03
C SER A 82 2.85 9.69 13.51
N SER A 83 2.66 10.35 14.63
CA SER A 83 3.68 11.22 15.24
C SER A 83 4.89 10.42 15.70
N LEU A 84 4.65 9.32 16.41
CA LEU A 84 5.72 8.45 16.92
C LEU A 84 6.47 7.71 15.80
N VAL A 85 5.79 7.27 14.74
CA VAL A 85 6.46 6.71 13.56
C VAL A 85 7.40 7.72 12.92
N THR A 86 6.97 8.99 12.77
CA THR A 86 7.82 10.05 12.24
C THR A 86 9.02 10.34 13.15
N ALA A 87 8.82 10.31 14.48
CA ALA A 87 9.90 10.51 15.45
C ALA A 87 10.94 9.38 15.38
N LEU A 88 10.49 8.12 15.28
CA LEU A 88 11.38 6.96 15.16
C LEU A 88 12.15 6.96 13.82
N ILE A 89 11.51 7.33 12.72
CA ILE A 89 12.21 7.46 11.43
C ILE A 89 13.29 8.56 11.54
N LEU A 90 12.94 9.73 12.06
CA LEU A 90 13.91 10.83 12.23
C LEU A 90 15.04 10.47 13.20
N LEU A 91 14.79 9.67 14.24
CA LEU A 91 15.84 9.17 15.13
C LEU A 91 16.93 8.43 14.35
N PHE A 92 16.56 7.60 13.36
CA PHE A 92 17.51 6.81 12.56
C PHE A 92 18.13 7.61 11.40
N VAL A 93 17.49 8.68 10.97
CA VAL A 93 17.97 9.55 9.88
C VAL A 93 18.87 10.68 10.39
N MET A 94 18.47 11.35 11.47
CA MET A 94 19.24 12.48 12.05
C MET A 94 20.37 11.99 12.94
N GLN A 95 21.36 12.83 13.17
CA GLN A 95 22.44 12.54 14.12
C GLN A 95 21.92 12.66 15.55
N PRO A 96 21.95 11.59 16.36
CA PRO A 96 21.66 11.69 17.78
C PRO A 96 22.72 12.56 18.51
N SER A 97 22.30 13.32 19.50
CA SER A 97 23.17 14.26 20.19
C SER A 97 22.69 14.55 21.62
N LEU A 98 23.64 14.96 22.49
CA LEU A 98 23.36 15.54 23.81
C LEU A 98 23.65 17.05 23.85
N THR A 99 24.25 17.61 22.79
CA THR A 99 24.54 19.04 22.75
C THR A 99 23.26 19.84 22.54
N ALA A 100 23.17 21.02 23.14
CA ALA A 100 22.01 21.91 22.99
C ALA A 100 21.70 22.22 21.51
N GLY A 101 22.75 22.50 20.70
CA GLY A 101 22.58 22.75 19.26
C GLY A 101 22.06 21.55 18.50
N GLY A 102 22.59 20.34 18.78
CA GLY A 102 22.15 19.10 18.15
C GLY A 102 20.69 18.74 18.51
N LEU A 103 20.31 18.88 19.79
CA LEU A 103 18.94 18.67 20.24
C LEU A 103 17.96 19.69 19.66
N LEU A 104 18.37 20.97 19.56
CA LEU A 104 17.57 22.00 18.89
C LEU A 104 17.39 21.71 17.40
N GLY A 105 18.45 21.29 16.71
CA GLY A 105 18.37 20.87 15.32
C GLY A 105 17.43 19.68 15.11
N ASN A 106 17.47 18.67 15.98
CA ASN A 106 16.53 17.53 15.96
C ASN A 106 15.09 18.00 16.25
N ALA A 107 14.89 18.92 17.19
CA ALA A 107 13.59 19.53 17.46
C ALA A 107 13.03 20.25 16.23
N LEU A 108 13.85 21.05 15.56
CA LEU A 108 13.47 21.75 14.33
C LEU A 108 13.13 20.77 13.19
N ALA A 109 13.94 19.72 13.01
CA ALA A 109 13.65 18.67 12.03
C ALA A 109 12.29 18.00 12.30
N GLY A 110 12.00 17.69 13.58
CA GLY A 110 10.72 17.15 14.00
C GLY A 110 9.54 18.09 13.77
N ALA A 111 9.70 19.37 14.12
CA ALA A 111 8.68 20.40 13.91
C ALA A 111 8.36 20.60 12.42
N LEU A 112 9.40 20.72 11.57
CA LEU A 112 9.25 20.86 10.13
C LEU A 112 8.63 19.62 9.49
N ALA A 113 9.04 18.42 9.91
CA ALA A 113 8.43 17.17 9.48
C ALA A 113 6.94 17.13 9.80
N SER A 114 6.55 17.48 11.03
CA SER A 114 5.16 17.53 11.44
C SER A 114 4.36 18.60 10.67
N LEU A 115 4.86 19.81 10.56
CA LEU A 115 4.20 20.89 9.82
C LEU A 115 4.01 20.56 8.34
N SER A 116 4.98 19.87 7.71
CA SER A 116 4.89 19.49 6.29
C SER A 116 3.68 18.59 5.99
N LYS A 117 3.22 17.79 6.95
CA LYS A 117 2.02 16.94 6.81
C LYS A 117 0.76 17.76 6.53
N TYR A 118 0.72 18.99 6.99
CA TYR A 118 -0.45 19.87 6.91
C TYR A 118 -0.25 20.99 5.88
N LEU A 119 0.92 21.60 5.83
CA LEU A 119 1.23 22.74 4.96
C LEU A 119 1.56 22.29 3.53
N ILE A 120 2.28 21.17 3.37
CA ILE A 120 2.65 20.61 2.06
C ILE A 120 1.73 19.42 1.78
N ALA A 121 0.44 19.64 1.99
CA ALA A 121 -0.59 18.64 1.76
C ALA A 121 -1.52 19.07 0.61
N TRP A 122 -1.77 18.16 -0.29
CA TRP A 122 -2.74 18.35 -1.35
C TRP A 122 -3.95 17.45 -1.12
N ARG A 123 -5.12 18.08 -0.89
CA ARG A 123 -6.39 17.36 -0.69
C ARG A 123 -6.32 16.30 0.41
N GLY A 124 -5.67 16.66 1.53
CA GLY A 124 -5.57 15.83 2.72
C GLY A 124 -4.54 14.69 2.65
N ARG A 125 -3.66 14.67 1.62
CA ARG A 125 -2.48 13.80 1.55
C ARG A 125 -1.23 14.67 1.51
N HIS A 126 -0.24 14.35 2.34
CA HIS A 126 1.05 15.01 2.23
C HIS A 126 1.76 14.61 0.93
N VAL A 127 2.37 15.59 0.28
CA VAL A 127 3.05 15.42 -1.02
C VAL A 127 4.42 14.80 -0.81
N LEU A 128 5.11 15.21 0.24
CA LEU A 128 6.48 14.82 0.58
C LEU A 128 6.49 13.89 1.79
N ASN A 129 7.43 12.97 1.87
CA ASN A 129 7.68 12.20 3.08
C ASN A 129 8.10 13.15 4.20
N PRO A 130 7.35 13.21 5.33
CA PRO A 130 7.57 14.23 6.36
C PRO A 130 8.95 14.16 6.99
N ALA A 131 9.44 12.96 7.33
CA ALA A 131 10.74 12.78 7.94
C ALA A 131 11.87 13.20 6.99
N ALA A 132 11.77 12.83 5.70
CA ALA A 132 12.75 13.25 4.69
C ALA A 132 12.76 14.77 4.53
N PHE A 133 11.59 15.43 4.55
CA PHE A 133 11.49 16.89 4.45
C PHE A 133 12.17 17.60 5.63
N GLY A 134 11.82 17.21 6.86
CA GLY A 134 12.42 17.81 8.06
C GLY A 134 13.93 17.63 8.11
N ALA A 135 14.42 16.42 7.81
CA ALA A 135 15.85 16.10 7.75
C ALA A 135 16.58 16.91 6.67
N ALA A 136 16.01 16.99 5.46
CA ALA A 136 16.61 17.73 4.35
C ALA A 136 16.75 19.23 4.64
N VAL A 137 15.70 19.87 5.15
CA VAL A 137 15.71 21.32 5.44
C VAL A 137 16.73 21.66 6.51
N VAL A 138 16.73 20.92 7.63
CA VAL A 138 17.69 21.20 8.74
C VAL A 138 19.13 20.97 8.29
N THR A 139 19.37 19.91 7.50
CA THR A 139 20.72 19.60 6.98
C THR A 139 21.22 20.65 5.99
N VAL A 140 20.37 21.09 5.04
CA VAL A 140 20.75 22.09 4.03
C VAL A 140 21.01 23.45 4.66
N LEU A 141 20.19 23.83 5.64
CA LEU A 141 20.32 25.13 6.31
C LEU A 141 21.35 25.14 7.47
N GLY A 142 21.97 24.01 7.80
CA GLY A 142 22.95 23.89 8.87
C GLY A 142 22.40 24.22 10.27
N LEU A 143 21.14 23.88 10.54
CA LEU A 143 20.42 24.28 11.76
C LEU A 143 20.73 23.36 12.95
N GLY A 144 21.99 23.24 13.34
CA GLY A 144 22.45 22.59 14.57
C GLY A 144 22.50 21.04 14.51
N SER A 145 21.84 20.39 13.57
CA SER A 145 21.89 18.95 13.34
C SER A 145 21.98 18.65 11.84
N ARG A 146 22.26 17.38 11.50
CA ARG A 146 22.36 16.93 10.11
C ARG A 146 21.83 15.51 9.95
N SER A 147 21.47 15.12 8.74
CA SER A 147 21.19 13.74 8.41
C SER A 147 22.48 12.92 8.38
N SER A 148 22.56 11.91 9.24
CA SER A 148 23.72 11.02 9.37
C SER A 148 23.40 9.62 8.88
N TRP A 149 22.13 9.23 8.83
CA TRP A 149 21.67 7.88 8.44
C TRP A 149 22.42 6.77 9.18
N TRP A 150 22.68 6.97 10.46
CA TRP A 150 23.47 6.06 11.28
C TRP A 150 22.90 4.65 11.38
N VAL A 151 21.63 4.44 10.97
CA VAL A 151 21.00 3.13 10.80
C VAL A 151 21.70 2.27 9.74
N GLY A 152 22.44 2.86 8.80
CA GLY A 152 23.22 2.20 7.76
C GLY A 152 24.54 1.60 8.29
N THR A 153 24.49 0.85 9.39
CA THR A 153 25.63 0.15 9.98
C THR A 153 25.47 -1.36 9.87
N PRO A 154 26.58 -2.12 9.71
CA PRO A 154 26.53 -3.58 9.54
C PRO A 154 25.74 -4.30 10.62
N VAL A 155 25.89 -3.88 11.87
CA VAL A 155 25.24 -4.53 13.02
C VAL A 155 23.71 -4.38 13.02
N LEU A 156 23.19 -3.32 12.40
CA LEU A 156 21.75 -3.11 12.28
C LEU A 156 21.17 -3.68 10.97
N ALA A 157 22.00 -4.00 9.98
CA ALA A 157 21.54 -4.39 8.64
C ALA A 157 20.59 -5.60 8.67
N VAL A 158 20.90 -6.62 9.48
CA VAL A 158 20.04 -7.82 9.63
C VAL A 158 18.69 -7.46 10.26
N ALA A 159 18.70 -6.65 11.33
CA ALA A 159 17.46 -6.23 12.00
C ALA A 159 16.59 -5.39 11.05
N VAL A 160 17.20 -4.45 10.30
CA VAL A 160 16.51 -3.63 9.29
C VAL A 160 15.93 -4.50 8.19
N ALA A 161 16.69 -5.48 7.68
CA ALA A 161 16.22 -6.39 6.63
C ALA A 161 15.02 -7.25 7.08
N VAL A 162 15.10 -7.86 8.27
CA VAL A 162 14.04 -8.73 8.79
C VAL A 162 12.78 -7.94 9.10
N LEU A 163 12.90 -6.84 9.87
CA LEU A 163 11.76 -6.01 10.24
C LEU A 163 11.17 -5.29 9.02
N GLY A 164 12.03 -4.82 8.12
CA GLY A 164 11.64 -4.22 6.86
C GLY A 164 10.88 -5.19 5.96
N LEU A 165 11.37 -6.42 5.79
CA LEU A 165 10.70 -7.45 4.99
C LEU A 165 9.31 -7.79 5.56
N LEU A 166 9.18 -7.86 6.88
CA LEU A 166 7.90 -8.09 7.56
C LEU A 166 6.88 -7.00 7.21
N VAL A 167 7.31 -5.73 7.28
CA VAL A 167 6.48 -4.58 6.91
C VAL A 167 6.11 -4.62 5.43
N LEU A 168 7.10 -4.79 4.55
CA LEU A 168 6.92 -4.82 3.10
C LEU A 168 6.00 -5.95 2.64
N TRP A 169 6.09 -7.10 3.29
CA TRP A 169 5.22 -8.23 3.00
C TRP A 169 3.76 -7.91 3.35
N ARG A 170 3.53 -7.27 4.51
CA ARG A 170 2.19 -6.88 4.95
C ARG A 170 1.54 -5.83 4.05
N ILE A 171 2.33 -4.89 3.48
CA ILE A 171 1.82 -3.82 2.61
C ILE A 171 1.94 -4.16 1.11
N GLU A 172 2.39 -5.38 0.77
CA GLU A 172 2.58 -5.87 -0.61
C GLU A 172 3.52 -5.01 -1.47
N LYS A 173 4.53 -4.37 -0.85
CA LYS A 173 5.47 -3.47 -1.53
C LYS A 173 6.86 -4.08 -1.77
N VAL A 174 7.05 -5.38 -1.52
CA VAL A 174 8.33 -6.08 -1.71
C VAL A 174 8.90 -5.82 -3.11
N ARG A 175 8.11 -5.96 -4.18
CA ARG A 175 8.57 -5.79 -5.57
C ARG A 175 9.11 -4.39 -5.87
N ILE A 176 8.49 -3.37 -5.31
CA ILE A 176 8.89 -1.96 -5.52
C ILE A 176 10.24 -1.71 -4.87
N VAL A 177 10.39 -2.18 -3.62
CA VAL A 177 11.65 -2.02 -2.88
C VAL A 177 12.76 -2.88 -3.50
N MET A 178 12.46 -4.05 -4.05
CA MET A 178 13.44 -4.84 -4.81
C MET A 178 13.95 -4.08 -6.05
N VAL A 179 13.08 -3.41 -6.81
CA VAL A 179 13.49 -2.54 -7.94
C VAL A 179 14.40 -1.43 -7.44
N PHE A 180 14.02 -0.75 -6.35
CA PHE A 180 14.86 0.27 -5.73
C PHE A 180 16.24 -0.27 -5.33
N LEU A 181 16.28 -1.40 -4.62
CA LEU A 181 17.54 -2.00 -4.15
C LEU A 181 18.43 -2.44 -5.32
N LEU A 182 17.87 -3.05 -6.36
CA LEU A 182 18.62 -3.41 -7.55
C LEU A 182 19.27 -2.19 -8.21
N VAL A 183 18.51 -1.11 -8.36
CA VAL A 183 19.01 0.12 -9.00
C VAL A 183 20.03 0.82 -8.11
N VAL A 184 19.71 1.03 -6.81
CA VAL A 184 20.60 1.79 -5.91
C VAL A 184 21.91 1.06 -5.66
N VAL A 185 21.89 -0.27 -5.50
CA VAL A 185 23.11 -1.08 -5.34
C VAL A 185 23.91 -1.06 -6.63
N GLY A 186 23.29 -1.30 -7.80
CA GLY A 186 23.96 -1.26 -9.09
C GLY A 186 24.65 0.08 -9.36
N VAL A 187 23.93 1.18 -9.15
CA VAL A 187 24.49 2.55 -9.30
C VAL A 187 25.60 2.82 -8.29
N SER A 188 25.44 2.37 -7.04
CA SER A 188 26.46 2.52 -5.99
C SER A 188 27.75 1.75 -6.34
N VAL A 189 27.63 0.54 -6.88
CA VAL A 189 28.77 -0.28 -7.34
C VAL A 189 29.50 0.43 -8.49
N VAL A 190 28.77 0.90 -9.50
CA VAL A 190 29.35 1.65 -10.62
C VAL A 190 30.07 2.90 -10.11
N ARG A 191 29.46 3.66 -9.21
CA ARG A 191 30.09 4.84 -8.59
C ARG A 191 31.37 4.48 -7.85
N GLN A 192 31.39 3.39 -7.05
CA GLN A 192 32.58 2.96 -6.33
C GLN A 192 33.70 2.56 -7.30
N ALA A 193 33.38 1.84 -8.38
CA ALA A 193 34.33 1.47 -9.42
C ALA A 193 34.93 2.71 -10.11
N VAL A 194 34.12 3.72 -10.47
CA VAL A 194 34.59 4.97 -11.08
C VAL A 194 35.50 5.74 -10.11
N LEU A 195 35.12 5.83 -8.83
CA LEU A 195 35.95 6.50 -7.83
C LEU A 195 37.27 5.77 -7.57
N ALA A 196 37.24 4.44 -7.51
CA ALA A 196 38.46 3.65 -7.36
C ALA A 196 39.40 3.83 -8.55
N GLN A 197 38.86 3.74 -9.77
CA GLN A 197 39.64 3.98 -10.99
C GLN A 197 40.26 5.38 -11.01
N SER A 198 39.52 6.42 -10.61
CA SER A 198 40.06 7.78 -10.53
C SER A 198 41.14 7.95 -9.46
N ALA A 199 41.12 7.11 -8.42
CA ALA A 199 42.14 7.06 -7.37
C ALA A 199 43.32 6.10 -7.68
N GLY A 200 43.30 5.45 -8.87
CA GLY A 200 44.32 4.48 -9.24
C GLY A 200 44.24 3.16 -8.46
N THR A 201 43.09 2.84 -7.90
CA THR A 201 42.82 1.61 -7.12
C THR A 201 41.76 0.75 -7.79
N GLU A 202 41.68 -0.52 -7.40
CA GLU A 202 40.63 -1.45 -7.85
C GLU A 202 39.73 -1.82 -6.66
N VAL A 203 38.43 -1.97 -6.94
CA VAL A 203 37.46 -2.47 -5.97
C VAL A 203 36.82 -3.74 -6.53
N ALA A 204 36.87 -4.83 -5.76
CA ALA A 204 36.17 -6.04 -6.12
C ALA A 204 34.66 -5.79 -6.11
N ILE A 205 33.93 -6.28 -7.12
CA ILE A 205 32.47 -6.09 -7.24
C ILE A 205 31.75 -6.64 -6.00
N ALA A 206 32.22 -7.79 -5.45
CA ALA A 206 31.62 -8.38 -4.27
C ALA A 206 31.71 -7.44 -3.05
N ASP A 207 32.86 -6.79 -2.85
CA ASP A 207 33.08 -5.84 -1.75
C ASP A 207 32.23 -4.57 -1.94
N ALA A 208 32.13 -4.07 -3.16
CA ALA A 208 31.27 -2.93 -3.48
C ALA A 208 29.78 -3.22 -3.25
N VAL A 209 29.32 -4.44 -3.59
CA VAL A 209 27.95 -4.88 -3.31
C VAL A 209 27.74 -5.04 -1.79
N ALA A 210 28.65 -5.70 -1.09
CA ALA A 210 28.58 -5.89 0.35
C ALA A 210 28.52 -4.54 1.07
N PHE A 211 29.38 -3.59 0.68
CA PHE A 211 29.37 -2.23 1.19
C PHE A 211 28.02 -1.53 0.95
N ALA A 212 27.50 -1.58 -0.29
CA ALA A 212 26.24 -0.94 -0.64
C ALA A 212 25.05 -1.52 0.14
N VAL A 213 25.06 -2.81 0.46
CA VAL A 213 23.95 -3.45 1.18
C VAL A 213 24.05 -3.27 2.70
N VAL A 214 25.26 -3.35 3.25
CA VAL A 214 25.47 -3.48 4.69
C VAL A 214 25.90 -2.18 5.36
N HIS A 215 26.66 -1.31 4.64
CA HIS A 215 27.21 -0.06 5.16
C HIS A 215 26.45 1.19 4.70
N THR A 216 25.31 1.01 4.05
CA THR A 216 24.46 2.14 3.61
C THR A 216 23.03 1.98 4.15
N PRO A 217 22.26 3.07 4.25
CA PRO A 217 20.90 3.04 4.76
C PRO A 217 19.85 2.58 3.73
N TYR A 218 20.24 1.99 2.60
CA TYR A 218 19.31 1.69 1.51
C TYR A 218 18.20 0.73 1.91
N LEU A 219 18.50 -0.27 2.74
CA LEU A 219 17.48 -1.18 3.28
C LEU A 219 16.42 -0.41 4.10
N PHE A 220 16.85 0.51 4.95
CA PHE A 220 15.96 1.32 5.77
C PHE A 220 15.15 2.31 4.92
N LEU A 221 15.82 3.03 4.00
CA LEU A 221 15.17 3.97 3.09
C LEU A 221 14.07 3.27 2.26
N GLY A 222 14.37 2.11 1.69
CA GLY A 222 13.41 1.32 0.90
C GLY A 222 12.24 0.82 1.73
N ALA A 223 12.52 0.19 2.87
CA ALA A 223 11.51 -0.51 3.65
C ALA A 223 10.58 0.40 4.46
N PHE A 224 11.09 1.52 5.01
CA PHE A 224 10.34 2.34 5.96
C PHE A 224 9.96 3.73 5.42
N MET A 225 10.55 4.20 4.32
CA MET A 225 10.28 5.53 3.79
C MET A 225 9.77 5.52 2.35
N LEU A 226 10.48 4.87 1.42
CA LEU A 226 10.04 4.78 0.02
C LEU A 226 8.73 3.99 -0.12
N SER A 227 8.51 2.98 0.71
CA SER A 227 7.32 2.13 0.67
C SER A 227 6.06 2.79 1.24
N GLU A 228 6.13 4.01 1.75
CA GLU A 228 5.01 4.73 2.35
C GLU A 228 3.85 4.91 1.36
N PRO A 229 2.65 4.32 1.60
CA PRO A 229 1.57 4.34 0.63
C PRO A 229 1.02 5.74 0.29
N LEU A 230 1.10 6.68 1.24
CA LEU A 230 0.56 8.03 1.04
C LEU A 230 1.36 8.86 0.03
N THR A 231 2.65 8.57 -0.13
CA THR A 231 3.54 9.26 -1.09
C THR A 231 3.77 8.48 -2.37
N GLN A 232 3.16 7.29 -2.52
CA GLN A 232 3.30 6.46 -3.71
C GLN A 232 2.27 6.79 -4.79
N PRO A 233 2.65 6.68 -6.09
CA PRO A 233 1.70 6.86 -7.19
C PRO A 233 0.80 5.62 -7.37
N PRO A 234 -0.33 5.76 -8.12
CA PRO A 234 -1.39 4.75 -8.15
C PRO A 234 -1.07 3.47 -8.91
N ARG A 235 -0.23 3.51 -9.97
CA ARG A 235 0.03 2.36 -10.84
C ARG A 235 1.40 1.74 -10.57
N ARG A 236 1.53 0.42 -10.69
CA ARG A 236 2.78 -0.31 -10.44
C ARG A 236 3.96 0.21 -11.27
N TRP A 237 3.77 0.46 -12.57
CA TRP A 237 4.85 0.99 -13.40
C TRP A 237 5.33 2.37 -12.93
N GLN A 238 4.41 3.24 -12.46
CA GLN A 238 4.75 4.54 -11.88
C GLN A 238 5.54 4.37 -10.58
N GLN A 239 5.14 3.41 -9.74
CA GLN A 239 5.85 3.05 -8.51
C GLN A 239 7.26 2.56 -8.82
N PHE A 240 7.42 1.73 -9.86
CA PHE A 240 8.74 1.29 -10.33
C PHE A 240 9.59 2.44 -10.87
N SER A 241 9.00 3.38 -11.61
CA SER A 241 9.70 4.58 -12.10
C SER A 241 10.19 5.46 -10.95
N VAL A 242 9.35 5.66 -9.92
CA VAL A 242 9.75 6.41 -8.70
C VAL A 242 10.86 5.65 -7.96
N ALA A 243 10.73 4.35 -7.79
CA ALA A 243 11.73 3.52 -7.12
C ALA A 243 13.09 3.55 -7.86
N ALA A 244 13.07 3.46 -9.19
CA ALA A 244 14.27 3.56 -10.01
C ALA A 244 14.91 4.95 -9.93
N LEU A 245 14.13 6.03 -10.03
CA LEU A 245 14.64 7.40 -9.91
C LEU A 245 15.30 7.64 -8.54
N VAL A 246 14.61 7.25 -7.45
CA VAL A 246 15.18 7.38 -6.09
C VAL A 246 16.43 6.51 -5.96
N GLY A 247 16.45 5.32 -6.56
CA GLY A 247 17.60 4.43 -6.58
C GLY A 247 18.83 5.05 -7.28
N VAL A 248 18.63 5.67 -8.43
CA VAL A 248 19.71 6.36 -9.16
C VAL A 248 20.25 7.53 -8.33
N LEU A 249 19.37 8.41 -7.84
CA LEU A 249 19.77 9.61 -7.11
C LEU A 249 20.41 9.30 -5.74
N ALA A 250 19.94 8.28 -5.04
CA ALA A 250 20.50 7.84 -3.76
C ALA A 250 21.82 7.10 -3.94
N GLY A 251 21.96 6.28 -5.00
CA GLY A 251 23.18 5.53 -5.30
C GLY A 251 24.32 6.41 -5.84
N TRP A 252 23.98 7.49 -6.51
CA TRP A 252 24.95 8.48 -7.00
C TRP A 252 24.57 9.88 -6.49
N PRO A 253 24.94 10.21 -5.23
CA PRO A 253 24.68 11.54 -4.69
C PRO A 253 25.35 12.62 -5.52
N ILE A 254 24.55 13.54 -6.05
CA ILE A 254 25.00 14.60 -6.96
C ILE A 254 25.27 15.87 -6.15
N PRO A 255 26.49 16.45 -6.17
CA PRO A 255 26.74 17.75 -5.58
C PRO A 255 26.02 18.84 -6.39
N ILE A 256 25.34 19.77 -5.72
CA ILE A 256 24.68 20.93 -6.32
C ILE A 256 25.41 22.17 -5.85
N GLY A 257 26.42 22.57 -6.61
CA GLY A 257 27.38 23.58 -6.22
C GLY A 257 28.01 23.22 -4.87
N ASP A 258 28.34 24.25 -4.08
CA ASP A 258 28.83 24.12 -2.71
C ASP A 258 27.72 24.10 -1.66
N LEU A 259 26.45 24.17 -2.11
CA LEU A 259 25.31 24.32 -1.22
C LEU A 259 24.93 23.01 -0.53
N PHE A 260 24.76 21.92 -1.28
CA PHE A 260 24.42 20.62 -0.73
C PHE A 260 24.62 19.47 -1.74
N THR A 261 24.66 18.26 -1.23
CA THR A 261 24.67 17.05 -2.05
C THR A 261 23.28 16.42 -2.07
N LEU A 262 22.80 15.99 -3.22
CA LEU A 262 21.54 15.29 -3.37
C LEU A 262 21.66 13.86 -2.80
N GLY A 263 21.58 13.75 -1.48
CA GLY A 263 21.66 12.49 -0.75
C GLY A 263 20.31 11.76 -0.63
N GLN A 264 20.24 10.77 0.26
CA GLN A 264 19.11 9.82 0.36
C GLN A 264 17.75 10.50 0.62
N GLU A 265 17.66 11.41 1.60
CA GLU A 265 16.41 12.09 1.92
C GLU A 265 15.93 12.99 0.79
N ARG A 266 16.84 13.66 0.10
CA ARG A 266 16.55 14.57 -1.01
C ARG A 266 16.17 13.78 -2.27
N ALA A 267 16.85 12.64 -2.51
CA ALA A 267 16.46 11.70 -3.56
C ALA A 267 15.01 11.22 -3.37
N LEU A 268 14.61 10.89 -2.13
CA LEU A 268 13.25 10.53 -1.81
C LEU A 268 12.27 11.68 -2.06
N LEU A 269 12.61 12.91 -1.71
CA LEU A 269 11.77 14.08 -1.97
C LEU A 269 11.54 14.30 -3.47
N VAL A 270 12.59 14.16 -4.30
CA VAL A 270 12.45 14.21 -5.77
C VAL A 270 11.53 13.10 -6.27
N GLY A 271 11.69 11.88 -5.74
CA GLY A 271 10.78 10.75 -6.04
C GLY A 271 9.33 11.04 -5.64
N ASN A 272 9.10 11.68 -4.49
CA ASN A 272 7.77 12.08 -4.06
C ASN A 272 7.15 13.14 -4.99
N LEU A 273 7.92 14.09 -5.49
CA LEU A 273 7.45 15.08 -6.47
C LEU A 273 7.05 14.40 -7.79
N LEU A 274 7.84 13.43 -8.27
CA LEU A 274 7.46 12.61 -9.43
C LEU A 274 6.18 11.81 -9.16
N ALA A 275 6.07 11.19 -7.99
CA ALA A 275 4.88 10.46 -7.57
C ALA A 275 3.64 11.37 -7.54
N PHE A 276 3.80 12.59 -7.02
CA PHE A 276 2.75 13.60 -7.00
C PHE A 276 2.35 14.03 -8.41
N ALA A 277 3.30 14.23 -9.33
CA ALA A 277 3.00 14.55 -10.72
C ALA A 277 2.18 13.45 -11.42
N PHE A 278 2.45 12.17 -11.12
CA PHE A 278 1.62 11.06 -11.59
C PHE A 278 0.22 11.03 -10.94
N ALA A 279 0.07 11.57 -9.74
CA ALA A 279 -1.14 11.52 -8.93
C ALA A 279 -1.97 12.81 -8.93
N LEU A 280 -1.68 13.76 -9.83
CA LEU A 280 -2.40 15.06 -9.98
C LEU A 280 -3.89 14.89 -10.33
N ARG A 281 -4.59 14.05 -9.60
CA ARG A 281 -6.02 13.81 -9.74
C ARG A 281 -6.76 14.58 -8.66
N GLY A 282 -7.72 15.37 -9.12
CA GLY A 282 -8.61 16.08 -8.24
C GLY A 282 -9.48 15.13 -7.42
N SER A 283 -9.76 15.46 -6.14
CA SER A 283 -10.84 14.80 -5.46
C SER A 283 -12.16 15.13 -6.20
N VAL A 284 -12.95 14.09 -6.46
CA VAL A 284 -14.26 14.24 -7.09
C VAL A 284 -15.31 14.11 -6.01
N ARG A 285 -16.23 15.07 -5.94
CA ARG A 285 -17.37 15.00 -5.04
C ARG A 285 -18.39 14.00 -5.58
N LEU A 286 -18.89 13.16 -4.71
CA LEU A 286 -19.95 12.19 -4.97
C LEU A 286 -21.17 12.56 -4.15
N VAL A 287 -22.34 12.62 -4.80
CA VAL A 287 -23.62 12.74 -4.10
C VAL A 287 -24.23 11.36 -4.02
N LEU A 288 -24.50 10.88 -2.82
CA LEU A 288 -25.21 9.61 -2.61
C LEU A 288 -26.65 9.75 -3.11
N GLU A 289 -27.06 8.92 -4.07
CA GLU A 289 -28.42 8.93 -4.61
C GLU A 289 -29.28 7.80 -4.06
N LYS A 290 -28.70 6.58 -4.07
CA LYS A 290 -29.46 5.37 -3.71
C LYS A 290 -28.60 4.42 -2.90
N ARG A 291 -29.31 3.59 -2.16
CA ARG A 291 -28.77 2.51 -1.37
C ARG A 291 -29.66 1.29 -1.52
N ARG A 292 -29.10 0.14 -1.85
CA ARG A 292 -29.86 -1.12 -1.93
C ARG A 292 -29.06 -2.28 -1.36
N MET A 293 -29.75 -3.26 -0.80
CA MET A 293 -29.16 -4.55 -0.49
C MET A 293 -29.02 -5.35 -1.80
N VAL A 294 -27.82 -5.87 -2.05
CA VAL A 294 -27.54 -6.75 -3.20
C VAL A 294 -27.48 -8.21 -2.82
N THR A 295 -27.26 -8.47 -1.53
CA THR A 295 -27.41 -9.77 -0.85
C THR A 295 -27.86 -9.51 0.58
N PRO A 296 -28.25 -10.56 1.37
CA PRO A 296 -28.57 -10.38 2.79
C PRO A 296 -27.45 -9.71 3.60
N THR A 297 -26.18 -9.85 3.18
CA THR A 297 -25.02 -9.31 3.90
C THR A 297 -24.26 -8.20 3.17
N ALA A 298 -24.63 -7.89 1.93
CA ALA A 298 -23.92 -6.88 1.13
C ALA A 298 -24.83 -5.76 0.63
N GLN A 299 -24.29 -4.55 0.63
CA GLN A 299 -24.98 -3.33 0.26
C GLN A 299 -24.28 -2.63 -0.91
N GLU A 300 -25.06 -2.13 -1.86
CA GLU A 300 -24.62 -1.24 -2.93
C GLU A 300 -24.97 0.22 -2.62
N LEU A 301 -24.07 1.12 -2.94
CA LEU A 301 -24.27 2.56 -2.93
C LEU A 301 -24.13 3.10 -4.35
N THR A 302 -25.12 3.88 -4.77
CA THR A 302 -25.13 4.58 -6.06
C THR A 302 -24.91 6.06 -5.81
N PHE A 303 -23.92 6.61 -6.50
CA PHE A 303 -23.55 8.01 -6.40
C PHE A 303 -23.68 8.70 -7.77
N ARG A 304 -23.92 10.00 -7.74
CA ARG A 304 -23.71 10.90 -8.89
C ARG A 304 -22.41 11.67 -8.70
N THR A 305 -21.52 11.61 -9.69
CA THR A 305 -20.27 12.37 -9.66
C THR A 305 -20.50 13.84 -9.95
N LYS A 306 -19.92 14.72 -9.13
CA LYS A 306 -19.84 16.16 -9.41
C LYS A 306 -18.42 16.50 -9.86
N GLY A 307 -18.19 16.44 -11.15
CA GLY A 307 -16.89 16.65 -11.78
C GLY A 307 -16.44 15.46 -12.63
N ARG A 308 -15.31 15.63 -13.33
CA ARG A 308 -14.74 14.57 -14.18
C ARG A 308 -14.06 13.51 -13.34
N LEU A 309 -14.58 12.29 -13.42
CA LEU A 309 -13.95 11.08 -12.90
C LEU A 309 -13.52 10.24 -14.11
N SER A 310 -12.32 9.68 -14.05
CA SER A 310 -11.82 8.74 -15.05
C SER A 310 -11.25 7.51 -14.34
N PHE A 311 -11.67 6.35 -14.77
CA PHE A 311 -11.16 5.07 -14.28
C PHE A 311 -11.19 4.01 -15.39
N LEU A 312 -10.51 2.90 -15.17
CA LEU A 312 -10.58 1.72 -16.03
C LEU A 312 -11.37 0.61 -15.30
N PRO A 313 -12.11 -0.24 -16.03
CA PRO A 313 -12.87 -1.34 -15.43
C PRO A 313 -11.95 -2.26 -14.62
N GLY A 314 -12.36 -2.59 -13.39
CA GLY A 314 -11.56 -3.37 -12.46
C GLY A 314 -10.70 -2.54 -11.50
N GLN A 315 -10.67 -1.21 -11.64
CA GLN A 315 -10.04 -0.32 -10.67
C GLN A 315 -10.91 -0.13 -9.42
N TYR A 316 -10.27 0.30 -8.34
CA TYR A 316 -10.92 0.74 -7.11
C TYR A 316 -10.78 2.25 -6.91
N LEU A 317 -11.62 2.80 -6.08
CA LEU A 317 -11.57 4.17 -5.61
C LEU A 317 -11.31 4.23 -4.11
N GLU A 318 -10.68 5.31 -3.65
CA GLU A 318 -10.59 5.63 -2.22
C GLU A 318 -11.70 6.62 -1.86
N LEU A 319 -12.66 6.17 -1.06
CA LEU A 319 -13.79 6.98 -0.59
C LEU A 319 -13.47 7.55 0.79
N ASP A 320 -13.54 8.87 0.92
CA ASP A 320 -13.42 9.58 2.18
C ASP A 320 -14.81 9.83 2.79
N VAL A 321 -15.01 9.32 4.00
CA VAL A 321 -16.24 9.49 4.79
C VAL A 321 -15.86 10.20 6.08
N PRO A 322 -15.87 11.54 6.12
CA PRO A 322 -15.57 12.29 7.31
C PRO A 322 -16.55 11.95 8.43
N HIS A 323 -16.03 11.61 9.62
CA HIS A 323 -16.85 11.32 10.80
C HIS A 323 -16.08 11.58 12.09
N HIS A 324 -16.83 11.75 13.15
CA HIS A 324 -16.25 11.98 14.48
C HIS A 324 -15.61 10.70 15.03
N ARG A 325 -14.42 10.82 15.63
CA ARG A 325 -13.64 9.71 16.24
C ARG A 325 -13.41 8.52 15.28
N PRO A 326 -12.71 8.73 14.15
CA PRO A 326 -12.35 7.63 13.28
C PRO A 326 -11.43 6.61 13.99
N ASP A 327 -11.54 5.36 13.59
CA ASP A 327 -10.64 4.30 14.05
C ASP A 327 -9.19 4.51 13.58
N ALA A 328 -8.26 3.64 14.00
CA ALA A 328 -6.84 3.73 13.64
C ALA A 328 -6.57 3.71 12.13
N ARG A 329 -7.55 3.33 11.31
CA ARG A 329 -7.46 3.31 9.85
C ARG A 329 -7.98 4.60 9.19
N GLY A 330 -8.50 5.56 9.96
CA GLY A 330 -8.95 6.86 9.50
C GLY A 330 -10.28 6.85 8.73
N THR A 331 -10.51 7.94 7.97
CA THR A 331 -11.78 8.25 7.29
C THR A 331 -11.85 7.73 5.86
N ARG A 332 -10.87 6.96 5.36
CA ARG A 332 -10.78 6.52 3.98
C ARG A 332 -10.74 5.02 3.86
N ARG A 333 -11.44 4.49 2.85
CA ARG A 333 -11.38 3.07 2.48
C ARG A 333 -11.43 2.93 0.97
N GLU A 334 -10.84 1.84 0.52
CA GLU A 334 -10.82 1.45 -0.89
C GLU A 334 -12.02 0.56 -1.20
N PHE A 335 -12.65 0.82 -2.33
CA PHE A 335 -13.77 0.06 -2.85
C PHE A 335 -13.59 -0.19 -4.33
N SER A 336 -13.70 -1.43 -4.76
CA SER A 336 -13.76 -1.76 -6.19
C SER A 336 -14.97 -1.08 -6.82
N ILE A 337 -14.78 -0.47 -7.98
CA ILE A 337 -15.83 0.21 -8.72
C ILE A 337 -16.68 -0.84 -9.41
N VAL A 338 -18.01 -0.80 -9.20
CA VAL A 338 -18.99 -1.69 -9.81
C VAL A 338 -19.44 -1.17 -11.18
N SER A 339 -19.55 0.15 -11.33
CA SER A 339 -19.93 0.79 -12.59
C SER A 339 -18.93 0.53 -13.70
N ALA A 340 -19.40 0.48 -14.94
CA ALA A 340 -18.53 0.67 -16.10
C ALA A 340 -18.19 2.16 -16.29
N PRO A 341 -17.07 2.53 -16.93
CA PRO A 341 -16.79 3.91 -17.32
C PRO A 341 -17.90 4.55 -18.14
N ALA A 342 -18.61 3.77 -18.94
CA ALA A 342 -19.76 4.22 -19.73
C ALA A 342 -20.98 4.63 -18.90
N ASP A 343 -21.08 4.18 -17.65
CA ASP A 343 -22.19 4.51 -16.74
C ASP A 343 -22.06 5.92 -16.14
N LEU A 344 -20.91 6.59 -16.28
CA LEU A 344 -20.71 7.93 -15.72
C LEU A 344 -21.75 8.92 -16.29
N PRO A 345 -22.31 9.80 -15.45
CA PRO A 345 -21.88 10.22 -14.12
C PRO A 345 -22.36 9.34 -12.94
N ILE A 346 -22.96 8.20 -13.20
CA ILE A 346 -23.42 7.27 -12.15
C ILE A 346 -22.27 6.35 -11.75
N LEU A 347 -21.92 6.38 -10.46
CA LEU A 347 -20.86 5.59 -9.88
C LEU A 347 -21.42 4.66 -8.82
N ARG A 348 -21.11 3.36 -8.91
CA ARG A 348 -21.59 2.36 -7.98
C ARG A 348 -20.40 1.68 -7.28
N ILE A 349 -20.53 1.48 -5.99
CA ILE A 349 -19.65 0.64 -5.18
C ILE A 349 -20.49 -0.32 -4.36
N ALA A 350 -19.91 -1.45 -3.95
CA ALA A 350 -20.60 -2.35 -3.03
C ALA A 350 -19.64 -2.87 -1.96
N TYR A 351 -20.18 -3.16 -0.79
CA TYR A 351 -19.42 -3.67 0.34
C TYR A 351 -20.24 -4.62 1.19
N LYS A 352 -19.55 -5.55 1.84
CA LYS A 352 -20.17 -6.45 2.80
C LYS A 352 -20.36 -5.73 4.14
N ASN A 353 -21.58 -5.76 4.67
CA ASN A 353 -21.83 -5.33 6.03
C ASN A 353 -21.00 -6.24 6.94
N GLY A 354 -20.11 -5.65 7.74
CA GLY A 354 -19.25 -6.43 8.64
C GLY A 354 -20.04 -7.09 9.78
N ASP A 355 -19.32 -7.71 10.69
CA ASP A 355 -19.91 -8.20 11.94
C ASP A 355 -20.77 -7.09 12.57
N GLN A 356 -22.08 -7.34 12.68
CA GLN A 356 -23.04 -6.37 13.22
C GLN A 356 -22.75 -6.06 14.69
N LYS A 357 -22.02 -6.93 15.39
CA LYS A 357 -21.69 -6.75 16.81
C LYS A 357 -20.63 -5.66 17.03
N HIS A 358 -19.64 -5.53 16.12
CA HIS A 358 -18.54 -4.56 16.26
C HIS A 358 -18.18 -3.89 14.93
N PRO A 359 -19.08 -3.10 14.32
CA PRO A 359 -18.79 -2.44 13.06
C PRO A 359 -17.69 -1.38 13.24
N SER A 360 -16.78 -1.24 12.26
CA SER A 360 -15.78 -0.16 12.27
C SER A 360 -16.46 1.22 12.28
N SER A 361 -15.77 2.23 12.85
CA SER A 361 -16.28 3.61 12.85
C SER A 361 -16.62 4.10 11.44
N TYR A 362 -15.81 3.73 10.45
CA TYR A 362 -16.04 4.03 9.04
C TYR A 362 -17.34 3.41 8.52
N LYS A 363 -17.58 2.11 8.76
CA LYS A 363 -18.79 1.42 8.28
C LYS A 363 -20.04 2.00 8.93
N ARG A 364 -19.99 2.37 10.23
CA ARG A 364 -21.07 3.07 10.90
C ARG A 364 -21.36 4.43 10.25
N ALA A 365 -20.32 5.22 9.98
CA ALA A 365 -20.47 6.52 9.34
C ALA A 365 -21.02 6.41 7.90
N LEU A 366 -20.51 5.43 7.13
CA LEU A 366 -21.02 5.17 5.79
C LEU A 366 -22.47 4.66 5.83
N ALA A 367 -22.83 3.83 6.81
CA ALA A 367 -24.20 3.36 7.01
C ALA A 367 -25.15 4.48 7.43
N ALA A 368 -24.68 5.49 8.14
CA ALA A 368 -25.47 6.65 8.57
C ALA A 368 -25.58 7.73 7.47
N ALA A 369 -24.84 7.65 6.37
CA ALA A 369 -24.96 8.62 5.28
C ALA A 369 -26.29 8.47 4.56
N GLU A 370 -27.07 9.52 4.44
CA GLU A 370 -28.39 9.55 3.77
C GLU A 370 -28.27 9.96 2.30
N PRO A 371 -29.26 9.66 1.44
CA PRO A 371 -29.35 10.23 0.11
C PRO A 371 -29.22 11.75 0.14
N GLY A 372 -28.42 12.31 -0.76
CA GLY A 372 -28.02 13.72 -0.76
C GLY A 372 -26.69 13.99 -0.03
N ALA A 373 -26.17 13.06 0.77
CA ALA A 373 -24.87 13.22 1.41
C ALA A 373 -23.75 13.37 0.36
N VAL A 374 -22.85 14.33 0.61
CA VAL A 374 -21.70 14.61 -0.27
C VAL A 374 -20.46 13.99 0.35
N LEU A 375 -19.92 13.00 -0.35
CA LEU A 375 -18.65 12.33 -0.01
C LEU A 375 -17.58 12.69 -1.04
N ALA A 376 -16.33 12.33 -0.78
CA ALA A 376 -15.24 12.63 -1.69
C ALA A 376 -14.47 11.36 -2.10
N VAL A 377 -14.22 11.22 -3.40
CA VAL A 377 -13.23 10.28 -3.93
C VAL A 377 -11.90 11.00 -4.03
N THR A 378 -10.87 10.49 -3.39
CA THR A 378 -9.53 11.07 -3.41
C THR A 378 -8.72 10.61 -4.63
N GLY A 379 -9.11 9.52 -5.26
CA GLY A 379 -8.53 9.00 -6.50
C GLY A 379 -9.07 7.63 -6.88
N THR A 380 -8.68 7.19 -8.08
CA THR A 380 -8.96 5.85 -8.61
C THR A 380 -7.64 5.15 -8.88
N TRP A 381 -7.49 3.88 -8.46
CA TRP A 381 -6.25 3.12 -8.54
C TRP A 381 -6.51 1.66 -8.91
N GLY A 382 -5.44 0.91 -9.07
CA GLY A 382 -5.45 -0.53 -9.28
C GLY A 382 -5.03 -0.95 -10.68
N ASP A 383 -4.40 -2.11 -10.72
CA ASP A 383 -3.91 -2.77 -11.94
C ASP A 383 -4.66 -4.09 -12.20
N PHE A 384 -5.83 -4.26 -11.62
CA PHE A 384 -6.71 -5.42 -11.83
C PHE A 384 -7.46 -5.26 -13.16
N LEU A 385 -6.69 -5.11 -14.24
CA LEU A 385 -7.17 -4.76 -15.58
C LEU A 385 -7.06 -5.97 -16.51
N LEU A 386 -8.08 -6.17 -17.34
CA LEU A 386 -8.08 -7.22 -18.35
C LEU A 386 -6.92 -7.02 -19.36
N PRO A 387 -6.34 -8.11 -19.87
CA PRO A 387 -5.28 -8.04 -20.86
C PRO A 387 -5.80 -7.41 -22.16
N ARG A 388 -4.92 -6.74 -22.89
CA ARG A 388 -5.23 -6.21 -24.23
C ARG A 388 -5.38 -7.37 -25.22
N GLY A 389 -6.12 -7.18 -26.31
CA GLY A 389 -6.15 -8.12 -27.43
C GLY A 389 -7.11 -9.30 -27.30
N GLY A 390 -8.06 -9.29 -26.34
CA GLY A 390 -9.13 -10.31 -26.32
C GLY A 390 -8.71 -11.70 -25.84
N ALA A 391 -7.55 -11.85 -25.21
CA ALA A 391 -7.03 -13.14 -24.74
C ALA A 391 -8.01 -13.85 -23.79
N PRO A 392 -8.09 -15.22 -23.85
CA PRO A 392 -8.93 -16.01 -22.95
C PRO A 392 -8.67 -15.70 -21.48
N THR A 393 -9.73 -15.51 -20.71
CA THR A 393 -9.65 -15.02 -19.34
C THR A 393 -10.43 -15.94 -18.39
N LEU A 394 -9.86 -16.23 -17.24
CA LEU A 394 -10.51 -16.86 -16.11
C LEU A 394 -10.69 -15.82 -15.00
N MET A 395 -11.92 -15.58 -14.61
CA MET A 395 -12.30 -14.73 -13.48
C MET A 395 -12.73 -15.62 -12.32
N VAL A 396 -12.11 -15.49 -11.15
CA VAL A 396 -12.50 -16.20 -9.92
C VAL A 396 -12.93 -15.16 -8.89
N ALA A 397 -14.22 -15.16 -8.55
CA ALA A 397 -14.82 -14.22 -7.62
C ALA A 397 -15.30 -14.93 -6.35
N ALA A 398 -15.05 -14.33 -5.18
CA ALA A 398 -15.64 -14.84 -3.94
C ALA A 398 -16.48 -13.76 -3.25
N GLY A 399 -17.78 -14.01 -3.12
CA GLY A 399 -18.75 -13.09 -2.53
C GLY A 399 -18.68 -11.70 -3.17
N ILE A 400 -18.50 -10.66 -2.35
CA ILE A 400 -18.42 -9.27 -2.84
C ILE A 400 -17.16 -9.00 -3.69
N GLY A 401 -16.19 -9.89 -3.72
CA GLY A 401 -15.05 -9.84 -4.64
C GLY A 401 -15.43 -9.92 -6.13
N VAL A 402 -16.68 -10.12 -6.44
CA VAL A 402 -17.21 -10.05 -7.81
C VAL A 402 -17.24 -8.62 -8.37
N THR A 403 -17.19 -7.60 -7.52
CA THR A 403 -17.37 -6.18 -7.91
C THR A 403 -16.46 -5.70 -9.06
N PRO A 404 -15.12 -5.97 -9.09
CA PRO A 404 -14.29 -5.54 -10.22
C PRO A 404 -14.67 -6.24 -11.53
N PHE A 405 -15.13 -7.48 -11.46
CA PHE A 405 -15.57 -8.23 -12.64
C PHE A 405 -16.89 -7.71 -13.20
N VAL A 406 -17.81 -7.28 -12.33
CA VAL A 406 -19.06 -6.60 -12.78
C VAL A 406 -18.73 -5.38 -13.63
N SER A 407 -17.81 -4.53 -13.17
CA SER A 407 -17.36 -3.37 -13.94
C SER A 407 -16.76 -3.75 -15.29
N GLN A 408 -15.91 -4.80 -15.32
CA GLN A 408 -15.25 -5.28 -16.54
C GLN A 408 -16.26 -5.86 -17.55
N LEU A 409 -17.15 -6.72 -17.08
CA LEU A 409 -18.15 -7.38 -17.95
C LEU A 409 -19.18 -6.37 -18.48
N ARG A 410 -19.64 -5.45 -17.66
CA ARG A 410 -20.52 -4.35 -18.10
C ARG A 410 -19.86 -3.46 -19.15
N GLN A 411 -18.59 -3.14 -18.99
CA GLN A 411 -17.86 -2.37 -20.00
C GLN A 411 -17.73 -3.14 -21.31
N MET A 412 -17.46 -4.44 -21.26
CA MET A 412 -17.43 -5.29 -22.46
C MET A 412 -18.79 -5.27 -23.16
N GLN A 413 -19.87 -5.44 -22.41
CA GLN A 413 -21.23 -5.40 -22.92
C GLN A 413 -21.56 -4.04 -23.57
N SER A 414 -21.22 -2.91 -22.90
CA SER A 414 -21.47 -1.57 -23.40
C SER A 414 -20.71 -1.24 -24.70
N LEU A 415 -19.55 -1.87 -24.90
CA LEU A 415 -18.73 -1.72 -26.10
C LEU A 415 -19.05 -2.76 -27.19
N GLY A 416 -19.95 -3.72 -26.94
CA GLY A 416 -20.22 -4.83 -27.85
C GLY A 416 -19.03 -5.77 -28.05
N VAL A 417 -18.05 -5.78 -27.11
CA VAL A 417 -16.84 -6.59 -27.21
C VAL A 417 -17.11 -7.98 -26.64
N GLN A 418 -17.00 -8.99 -27.48
CA GLN A 418 -17.03 -10.39 -27.03
C GLN A 418 -15.61 -10.87 -26.70
N ARG A 419 -15.46 -11.59 -25.57
CA ARG A 419 -14.24 -12.26 -25.16
C ARG A 419 -14.56 -13.64 -24.63
N ASP A 420 -13.61 -14.55 -24.77
CA ASP A 420 -13.68 -15.84 -24.10
C ASP A 420 -13.39 -15.65 -22.60
N VAL A 421 -14.44 -15.55 -21.81
CA VAL A 421 -14.37 -15.37 -20.35
C VAL A 421 -15.11 -16.50 -19.68
N VAL A 422 -14.49 -17.12 -18.68
CA VAL A 422 -15.12 -18.04 -17.73
C VAL A 422 -15.09 -17.39 -16.36
N LEU A 423 -16.27 -17.25 -15.74
CA LEU A 423 -16.43 -16.76 -14.38
C LEU A 423 -16.64 -17.96 -13.43
N VAL A 424 -15.74 -18.16 -12.48
CA VAL A 424 -15.95 -19.04 -11.32
C VAL A 424 -16.42 -18.17 -10.17
N TYR A 425 -17.69 -18.33 -9.78
CA TYR A 425 -18.29 -17.51 -8.75
C TYR A 425 -18.60 -18.31 -7.49
N VAL A 426 -17.96 -17.94 -6.40
CA VAL A 426 -18.01 -18.60 -5.11
C VAL A 426 -18.79 -17.77 -4.11
N ALA A 427 -19.82 -18.35 -3.50
CA ALA A 427 -20.53 -17.75 -2.37
C ALA A 427 -20.88 -18.84 -1.34
N ALA A 428 -21.17 -18.44 -0.10
CA ALA A 428 -21.56 -19.41 0.92
C ALA A 428 -22.92 -20.06 0.61
N GLU A 429 -23.86 -19.26 0.14
CA GLU A 429 -25.23 -19.63 -0.20
C GLU A 429 -25.64 -18.94 -1.50
N ALA A 430 -26.65 -19.48 -2.20
CA ALA A 430 -27.16 -18.90 -3.44
C ALA A 430 -27.65 -17.45 -3.27
N ALA A 431 -28.25 -17.12 -2.13
CA ALA A 431 -28.70 -15.77 -1.79
C ALA A 431 -27.55 -14.74 -1.64
N GLU A 432 -26.32 -15.20 -1.45
CA GLU A 432 -25.11 -14.35 -1.35
C GLU A 432 -24.42 -14.09 -2.71
N LEU A 433 -25.02 -14.51 -3.83
CA LEU A 433 -24.55 -14.23 -5.19
C LEU A 433 -24.91 -12.79 -5.59
N ALA A 434 -24.09 -11.83 -5.19
CA ALA A 434 -24.28 -10.42 -5.51
C ALA A 434 -24.23 -10.17 -7.03
N PHE A 435 -25.08 -9.27 -7.55
CA PHE A 435 -25.15 -8.90 -8.96
C PHE A 435 -25.43 -10.05 -9.92
N ARG A 436 -26.02 -11.15 -9.44
CA ARG A 436 -26.28 -12.34 -10.23
C ARG A 436 -27.00 -12.02 -11.55
N ASP A 437 -28.14 -11.31 -11.49
CA ASP A 437 -28.94 -10.99 -12.66
C ASP A 437 -28.19 -10.10 -13.67
N GLU A 438 -27.40 -9.13 -13.15
CA GLU A 438 -26.57 -8.26 -13.98
C GLU A 438 -25.47 -9.06 -14.70
N LEU A 439 -24.86 -10.03 -14.02
CA LEU A 439 -23.84 -10.90 -14.60
C LEU A 439 -24.43 -11.87 -15.63
N GLN A 440 -25.58 -12.46 -15.34
CA GLN A 440 -26.31 -13.32 -16.29
C GLN A 440 -26.66 -12.56 -17.57
N ALA A 441 -27.11 -11.29 -17.44
CA ALA A 441 -27.43 -10.42 -18.57
C ALA A 441 -26.23 -10.09 -19.46
N THR A 442 -24.98 -10.25 -18.97
CA THR A 442 -23.77 -10.06 -19.82
C THR A 442 -23.51 -11.25 -20.74
N GLY A 443 -24.18 -12.37 -20.57
CA GLY A 443 -23.95 -13.58 -21.34
C GLY A 443 -22.64 -14.33 -20.98
N VAL A 444 -21.97 -13.96 -19.88
CA VAL A 444 -20.73 -14.61 -19.46
C VAL A 444 -20.99 -16.06 -19.04
N ARG A 445 -20.14 -16.99 -19.52
CA ARG A 445 -20.14 -18.37 -19.03
C ARG A 445 -19.69 -18.39 -17.57
N ALA A 446 -20.48 -19.03 -16.68
CA ALA A 446 -20.12 -19.11 -15.27
C ALA A 446 -20.27 -20.50 -14.67
N VAL A 447 -19.41 -20.79 -13.69
CA VAL A 447 -19.49 -21.95 -12.80
C VAL A 447 -19.65 -21.45 -11.38
N VAL A 448 -20.74 -21.84 -10.74
CA VAL A 448 -21.12 -21.34 -9.40
C VAL A 448 -20.81 -22.39 -8.34
N PHE A 449 -20.14 -21.96 -7.28
CA PHE A 449 -19.88 -22.76 -6.07
C PHE A 449 -20.66 -22.17 -4.91
N THR A 450 -21.73 -22.84 -4.52
CA THR A 450 -22.58 -22.51 -3.36
C THR A 450 -22.91 -23.79 -2.61
N ARG A 451 -23.31 -23.65 -1.34
CA ARG A 451 -23.72 -24.81 -0.53
C ARG A 451 -25.03 -25.38 -1.02
N ASP A 452 -25.96 -24.53 -1.36
CA ASP A 452 -27.29 -24.82 -1.88
C ASP A 452 -27.34 -24.54 -3.39
N GLU A 453 -28.20 -25.26 -4.10
CA GLU A 453 -28.41 -25.09 -5.53
C GLU A 453 -29.08 -23.73 -5.79
N PRO A 454 -28.50 -22.85 -6.64
CA PRO A 454 -29.17 -21.63 -7.02
C PRO A 454 -30.37 -21.91 -7.94
N ALA A 455 -31.54 -21.38 -7.60
CA ALA A 455 -32.68 -21.39 -8.51
C ALA A 455 -32.41 -20.49 -9.73
N ASP A 456 -33.07 -20.78 -10.86
CA ASP A 456 -33.13 -19.93 -12.07
C ASP A 456 -31.76 -19.52 -12.62
N LEU A 457 -30.84 -20.46 -12.76
CA LEU A 457 -29.57 -20.25 -13.46
C LEU A 457 -29.80 -20.11 -14.97
N ALA A 458 -29.13 -19.13 -15.59
CA ALA A 458 -29.10 -19.01 -17.03
C ALA A 458 -28.45 -20.25 -17.69
N GLU A 459 -28.77 -20.56 -18.94
CA GLU A 459 -28.27 -21.74 -19.67
C GLU A 459 -26.73 -21.83 -19.69
N ASN A 460 -26.05 -20.72 -19.71
CA ASN A 460 -24.59 -20.62 -19.71
C ASN A 460 -23.97 -20.60 -18.30
N TRP A 461 -24.78 -20.79 -17.26
CA TRP A 461 -24.36 -20.91 -15.87
C TRP A 461 -24.54 -22.34 -15.37
N THR A 462 -23.54 -22.88 -14.70
CA THR A 462 -23.54 -24.25 -14.17
C THR A 462 -23.27 -24.24 -12.68
N TRP A 463 -24.06 -24.96 -11.91
CA TRP A 463 -23.75 -25.21 -10.50
C TRP A 463 -22.75 -26.36 -10.37
N ALA A 464 -21.68 -26.15 -9.60
CA ALA A 464 -20.61 -27.12 -9.39
C ALA A 464 -21.02 -28.18 -8.32
N GLN A 465 -22.11 -28.88 -8.56
CA GLN A 465 -22.61 -29.89 -7.63
C GLN A 465 -21.56 -30.98 -7.37
N GLY A 466 -21.29 -31.26 -6.09
CA GLY A 466 -20.36 -32.33 -5.68
C GLY A 466 -18.89 -32.06 -5.98
N VAL A 467 -18.54 -30.87 -6.51
CA VAL A 467 -17.16 -30.47 -6.76
C VAL A 467 -16.65 -29.69 -5.56
N ARG A 468 -15.55 -30.17 -4.97
CA ARG A 468 -14.88 -29.43 -3.90
C ARG A 468 -14.16 -28.20 -4.47
N LEU A 469 -14.25 -27.08 -3.78
CA LEU A 469 -13.53 -25.85 -4.14
C LEU A 469 -12.08 -25.92 -3.64
N ASP A 470 -11.24 -26.56 -4.41
CA ASP A 470 -9.78 -26.62 -4.24
C ASP A 470 -9.10 -26.57 -5.62
N ALA A 471 -7.78 -26.69 -5.66
CA ALA A 471 -7.03 -26.63 -6.90
C ALA A 471 -7.50 -27.69 -7.92
N ALA A 472 -7.74 -28.92 -7.48
CA ALA A 472 -8.20 -30.02 -8.36
C ALA A 472 -9.63 -29.80 -8.86
N GLY A 473 -10.51 -29.31 -7.99
CA GLY A 473 -11.88 -28.97 -8.36
C GLY A 473 -11.94 -27.81 -9.36
N LEU A 474 -11.09 -26.79 -9.20
CA LEU A 474 -11.00 -25.69 -10.14
C LEU A 474 -10.53 -26.18 -11.52
N GLU A 475 -9.50 -27.05 -11.59
CA GLU A 475 -9.03 -27.65 -12.84
C GLU A 475 -10.07 -28.52 -13.53
N ARG A 476 -10.93 -29.19 -12.74
CA ARG A 476 -12.03 -30.01 -13.28
C ARG A 476 -13.08 -29.15 -13.99
N VAL A 477 -13.44 -28.00 -13.40
CA VAL A 477 -14.49 -27.12 -13.96
C VAL A 477 -13.96 -26.17 -15.04
N VAL A 478 -12.64 -25.89 -15.04
CA VAL A 478 -11.95 -25.07 -16.05
C VAL A 478 -10.68 -25.82 -16.50
N PRO A 479 -10.80 -26.83 -17.37
CA PRO A 479 -9.65 -27.68 -17.75
C PRO A 479 -8.59 -26.95 -18.57
N ASP A 480 -8.93 -25.81 -19.18
CA ASP A 480 -8.05 -25.02 -20.03
C ASP A 480 -7.40 -23.81 -19.30
N ILE A 481 -7.24 -23.89 -17.96
CA ILE A 481 -6.62 -22.83 -17.13
C ILE A 481 -5.26 -22.37 -17.73
N ALA A 482 -4.45 -23.30 -18.23
CA ALA A 482 -3.14 -22.99 -18.80
C ALA A 482 -3.19 -22.09 -20.06
N ALA A 483 -4.32 -22.05 -20.75
CA ALA A 483 -4.53 -21.18 -21.90
C ALA A 483 -5.05 -19.78 -21.54
N ARG A 484 -5.44 -19.56 -20.29
CA ARG A 484 -6.13 -18.36 -19.83
C ARG A 484 -5.25 -17.43 -19.01
N HIS A 485 -5.57 -16.15 -19.00
CA HIS A 485 -5.11 -15.19 -18.00
C HIS A 485 -6.05 -15.25 -16.79
N ALA A 486 -5.53 -15.62 -15.62
CA ALA A 486 -6.31 -15.78 -14.42
C ALA A 486 -6.36 -14.51 -13.57
N PHE A 487 -7.56 -14.15 -13.13
CA PHE A 487 -7.84 -13.07 -12.21
C PHE A 487 -8.62 -13.64 -11.02
N ILE A 488 -8.17 -13.39 -9.79
CA ILE A 488 -8.87 -13.82 -8.60
C ILE A 488 -9.08 -12.66 -7.64
N SER A 489 -10.33 -12.49 -7.19
CA SER A 489 -10.72 -11.46 -6.24
C SER A 489 -11.54 -12.08 -5.10
N GLY A 490 -11.03 -11.96 -3.86
CA GLY A 490 -11.66 -12.57 -2.71
C GLY A 490 -10.77 -12.65 -1.47
N PRO A 491 -11.17 -13.46 -0.46
CA PRO A 491 -10.42 -13.62 0.78
C PRO A 491 -9.02 -14.23 0.54
N PRO A 492 -7.98 -13.77 1.26
CA PRO A 492 -6.60 -14.26 1.09
C PRO A 492 -6.46 -15.78 1.22
N ARG A 493 -7.28 -16.41 2.07
CA ARG A 493 -7.26 -17.86 2.24
C ARG A 493 -7.70 -18.60 0.97
N LEU A 494 -8.78 -18.17 0.34
CA LEU A 494 -9.25 -18.77 -0.92
C LEU A 494 -8.21 -18.59 -2.03
N ILE A 495 -7.57 -17.41 -2.11
CA ILE A 495 -6.50 -17.15 -3.08
C ILE A 495 -5.36 -18.15 -2.87
N ALA A 496 -4.97 -18.39 -1.61
CA ALA A 496 -3.91 -19.35 -1.28
C ALA A 496 -4.30 -20.79 -1.60
N ASP A 497 -5.53 -21.18 -1.33
CA ASP A 497 -6.05 -22.54 -1.56
C ASP A 497 -6.14 -22.87 -3.07
N LEU A 498 -6.46 -21.86 -3.90
CA LEU A 498 -6.56 -22.02 -5.37
C LEU A 498 -5.26 -21.70 -6.12
N ALA A 499 -4.26 -21.12 -5.44
CA ALA A 499 -3.00 -20.73 -6.07
C ALA A 499 -2.29 -21.85 -6.86
N PRO A 500 -2.27 -23.14 -6.40
CA PRO A 500 -1.61 -24.22 -7.16
C PRO A 500 -2.19 -24.43 -8.56
N ALA A 501 -3.52 -24.30 -8.73
CA ALA A 501 -4.16 -24.37 -10.05
C ALA A 501 -3.97 -23.10 -10.86
N LEU A 502 -4.17 -21.94 -10.22
CA LEU A 502 -4.11 -20.62 -10.88
C LEU A 502 -2.70 -20.25 -11.35
N GLN A 503 -1.65 -20.76 -10.71
CA GLN A 503 -0.25 -20.57 -11.16
C GLN A 503 0.05 -21.26 -12.48
N LYS A 504 -0.78 -22.23 -12.93
CA LYS A 504 -0.65 -22.85 -14.25
C LYS A 504 -1.12 -21.94 -15.38
N ALA A 505 -1.90 -20.88 -15.06
CA ALA A 505 -2.39 -19.92 -16.05
C ALA A 505 -1.24 -19.12 -16.69
N ARG A 506 -1.48 -18.54 -17.87
CA ARG A 506 -0.52 -17.67 -18.57
C ARG A 506 -0.05 -16.49 -17.71
N SER A 507 -0.93 -15.97 -16.89
CA SER A 507 -0.63 -14.96 -15.86
C SER A 507 -1.65 -15.06 -14.73
N LEU A 508 -1.26 -14.65 -13.54
CA LEU A 508 -2.14 -14.58 -12.38
C LEU A 508 -2.13 -13.16 -11.82
N THR A 509 -3.30 -12.56 -11.74
CA THR A 509 -3.53 -11.26 -11.09
C THR A 509 -4.47 -11.47 -9.91
N THR A 510 -4.07 -10.99 -8.74
CA THR A 510 -4.81 -11.20 -7.50
C THR A 510 -5.28 -9.86 -6.93
N ASP A 511 -6.49 -9.84 -6.37
CA ASP A 511 -7.05 -8.74 -5.61
C ASP A 511 -7.59 -9.30 -4.28
N ALA A 512 -6.81 -9.13 -3.21
CA ALA A 512 -7.10 -9.72 -1.92
C ALA A 512 -7.91 -8.76 -1.04
N PHE A 513 -9.16 -9.10 -0.78
CA PHE A 513 -9.97 -8.42 0.24
C PHE A 513 -9.68 -9.02 1.62
N ALA A 514 -8.75 -8.44 2.36
CA ALA A 514 -8.69 -8.68 3.79
C ALA A 514 -9.98 -8.11 4.40
N GLY A 515 -10.86 -8.98 4.91
CA GLY A 515 -12.16 -8.59 5.47
C GLY A 515 -11.99 -7.47 6.51
N TYR A 516 -12.42 -6.28 6.13
CA TYR A 516 -12.39 -5.08 6.95
C TYR A 516 -13.71 -4.92 7.71
#